data_7d27c4013d9f9648fabae4538c39f3d8
#
_entry.id   7d27c4013d9f9648fabae4538c39f3d8
#
_cell.length_a   1.000
_cell.length_b   1.000
_cell.length_c   1.000
_cell.angle_alpha   90.00
_cell.angle_beta   90.00
_cell.angle_gamma   90.00
#
_symmetry.space_group_name_H-M   'P 1'
#
loop_
_entity.id
_entity.type
_entity.pdbx_description
1 polymer ?
#
loop_
_entity_poly.entity_id
_entity_poly.type
_entity_poly.pdbx_seq_one_letter_code
_entity_poly.pdbx_strand_id
1 'polypeptide(L)'
;MRRKGFCMVFLIILIVLILLYVFLLIPRLPRRDMSALTKVDYAHRGLWNAQRPENSLSAFRSAVDAGYGIELDVHRTKDGVLVVHHDDNLKRVCGVDRRIAQSTLAEVRACHLSGTDEVVPTFDEVLEAVGGRVPLIVELKVEQKKKTNSTSFW
;
A
#
# COMPACT_ATOMS: atom_id res chain seq x y z
N MET A 1 18.42 8.23 -59.10
CA MET A 1 18.06 9.26 -58.10
C MET A 1 16.91 8.89 -57.15
N ARG A 2 15.95 8.00 -57.50
CA ARG A 2 14.80 7.60 -56.64
C ARG A 2 15.15 6.90 -55.30
N ARG A 3 16.20 6.09 -55.24
CA ARG A 3 16.56 5.32 -54.01
C ARG A 3 17.03 6.21 -52.84
N LYS A 4 17.73 7.30 -53.10
CA LYS A 4 18.24 8.20 -52.03
C LYS A 4 17.09 8.95 -51.34
N GLY A 5 16.05 9.37 -52.07
CA GLY A 5 14.87 10.01 -51.47
C GLY A 5 14.07 9.06 -50.56
N PHE A 6 13.92 7.82 -50.95
CA PHE A 6 13.21 6.80 -50.16
C PHE A 6 13.90 6.52 -48.83
N CYS A 7 15.24 6.37 -48.84
CA CYS A 7 16.01 6.19 -47.59
C CYS A 7 15.91 7.39 -46.64
N MET A 8 15.89 8.60 -47.19
CA MET A 8 15.77 9.83 -46.38
C MET A 8 14.38 9.93 -45.73
N VAL A 9 13.32 9.65 -46.47
CA VAL A 9 11.95 9.65 -45.91
C VAL A 9 11.81 8.58 -44.82
N PHE A 10 12.34 7.39 -45.04
CA PHE A 10 12.31 6.31 -44.05
C PHE A 10 13.06 6.71 -42.76
N LEU A 11 14.23 7.35 -42.89
CA LEU A 11 15.00 7.84 -41.75
C LEU A 11 14.25 8.90 -40.94
N ILE A 12 13.58 9.82 -41.63
CA ILE A 12 12.76 10.87 -40.97
C ILE A 12 11.61 10.23 -40.19
N ILE A 13 10.89 9.28 -40.80
CA ILE A 13 9.79 8.57 -40.12
C ILE A 13 10.31 7.83 -38.89
N LEU A 14 11.46 7.15 -39.00
CA LEU A 14 12.06 6.45 -37.86
C LEU A 14 12.42 7.40 -36.72
N ILE A 15 13.02 8.55 -37.04
CA ILE A 15 13.34 9.57 -36.03
C ILE A 15 12.08 10.10 -35.35
N VAL A 16 11.03 10.40 -36.11
CA VAL A 16 9.74 10.88 -35.57
C VAL A 16 9.14 9.81 -34.65
N LEU A 17 9.17 8.55 -35.01
CA LEU A 17 8.66 7.46 -34.17
C LEU A 17 9.48 7.31 -32.88
N ILE A 18 10.79 7.44 -32.94
CA ILE A 18 11.66 7.41 -31.76
C ILE A 18 11.36 8.59 -30.83
N LEU A 19 11.24 9.79 -31.38
CA LEU A 19 10.91 11.00 -30.61
C LEU A 19 9.52 10.89 -29.96
N LEU A 20 8.54 10.36 -30.69
CA LEU A 20 7.21 10.10 -30.16
C LEU A 20 7.26 9.06 -29.04
N TYR A 21 7.99 7.97 -29.23
CA TYR A 21 8.19 6.94 -28.21
C TYR A 21 8.83 7.52 -26.94
N VAL A 22 9.92 8.28 -27.07
CA VAL A 22 10.57 8.95 -25.93
C VAL A 22 9.59 9.92 -25.26
N PHE A 23 8.84 10.72 -26.02
CA PHE A 23 7.84 11.64 -25.50
C PHE A 23 6.73 10.92 -24.70
N LEU A 24 6.33 9.74 -25.14
CA LEU A 24 5.33 8.92 -24.42
C LEU A 24 5.88 8.28 -23.13
N LEU A 25 7.21 8.05 -23.06
CA LEU A 25 7.87 7.54 -21.87
C LEU A 25 8.15 8.62 -20.81
N ILE A 26 8.14 9.90 -21.21
CA ILE A 26 8.35 11.00 -20.26
C ILE A 26 7.14 11.07 -19.34
N PRO A 27 7.31 10.91 -18.01
CA PRO A 27 6.21 11.03 -17.07
C PRO A 27 5.53 12.39 -17.20
N ARG A 28 4.26 12.40 -17.55
CA ARG A 28 3.44 13.63 -17.67
C ARG A 28 2.94 14.14 -16.31
N LEU A 29 3.54 13.67 -15.24
CA LEU A 29 3.22 14.15 -13.91
C LEU A 29 3.70 15.60 -13.80
N PRO A 30 2.82 16.56 -13.45
CA PRO A 30 3.28 17.87 -13.05
C PRO A 30 4.30 17.64 -11.93
N ARG A 31 5.45 18.33 -11.98
CA ARG A 31 6.43 18.31 -10.89
C ARG A 31 5.78 18.94 -9.67
N ARG A 32 4.99 18.15 -8.94
CA ARG A 32 4.50 18.54 -7.62
C ARG A 32 5.69 18.57 -6.67
N ASP A 33 5.71 19.55 -5.82
CA ASP A 33 6.68 19.57 -4.73
C ASP A 33 6.40 18.36 -3.83
N MET A 34 7.31 17.39 -3.88
CA MET A 34 7.24 16.15 -3.09
C MET A 34 8.07 16.27 -1.80
N SER A 35 8.58 17.45 -1.50
CA SER A 35 9.48 17.65 -0.35
C SER A 35 8.84 17.22 0.98
N ALA A 36 7.54 17.43 1.14
CA ALA A 36 6.80 17.00 2.32
C ALA A 36 6.78 15.47 2.50
N LEU A 37 6.97 14.70 1.41
CA LEU A 37 6.99 13.23 1.44
C LEU A 37 8.42 12.68 1.49
N THR A 38 9.41 13.40 0.95
CA THR A 38 10.77 12.88 0.77
C THR A 38 11.76 13.35 1.83
N LYS A 39 11.37 14.32 2.68
CA LYS A 39 12.23 14.88 3.73
C LYS A 39 11.93 14.34 5.13
N VAL A 40 11.12 13.32 5.25
CA VAL A 40 10.78 12.67 6.52
C VAL A 40 11.17 11.20 6.47
N ASP A 41 11.62 10.69 7.60
CA ASP A 41 11.80 9.26 7.79
C ASP A 41 10.45 8.61 8.07
N TYR A 42 10.26 7.36 7.64
CA TYR A 42 9.00 6.64 7.78
C TYR A 42 9.14 5.49 8.79
N ALA A 43 8.22 5.46 9.74
CA ALA A 43 8.06 4.35 10.67
C ALA A 43 7.26 3.23 9.97
N HIS A 44 7.92 2.12 9.66
CA HIS A 44 7.32 0.94 9.05
C HIS A 44 6.34 0.28 10.04
N ARG A 45 5.05 0.32 9.73
CA ARG A 45 3.92 -0.12 10.59
C ARG A 45 3.79 0.67 11.88
N GLY A 46 4.22 1.94 11.88
CA GLY A 46 4.28 2.79 13.07
C GLY A 46 5.56 2.63 13.90
N LEU A 47 5.71 3.42 14.96
CA LEU A 47 6.85 3.34 15.88
C LEU A 47 6.53 2.31 16.99
N TRP A 48 6.57 1.04 16.60
CA TRP A 48 6.14 -0.09 17.42
C TRP A 48 7.27 -0.68 18.29
N ASN A 49 6.88 -1.37 19.36
CA ASN A 49 7.74 -2.15 20.26
C ASN A 49 6.92 -3.26 20.96
N ALA A 50 7.49 -3.91 21.98
CA ALA A 50 6.81 -4.98 22.69
C ALA A 50 5.49 -4.57 23.39
N GLN A 51 5.35 -3.30 23.79
CA GLN A 51 4.16 -2.73 24.44
C GLN A 51 3.20 -2.04 23.46
N ARG A 52 3.68 -1.71 22.29
CA ARG A 52 2.94 -1.06 21.21
C ARG A 52 3.07 -1.90 19.95
N PRO A 53 2.11 -2.77 19.64
CA PRO A 53 2.19 -3.67 18.48
C PRO A 53 2.30 -2.91 17.15
N GLU A 54 2.87 -3.58 16.15
CA GLU A 54 2.84 -3.08 14.76
C GLU A 54 1.40 -2.83 14.30
N ASN A 55 1.20 -1.82 13.46
CA ASN A 55 -0.11 -1.44 12.92
C ASN A 55 -1.18 -1.15 13.99
N SER A 56 -0.79 -0.74 15.21
CA SER A 56 -1.70 -0.31 16.27
C SER A 56 -1.84 1.21 16.33
N LEU A 57 -2.93 1.69 16.93
CA LEU A 57 -3.14 3.13 17.12
C LEU A 57 -2.06 3.76 18.02
N SER A 58 -1.58 3.04 19.03
CA SER A 58 -0.51 3.53 19.91
C SER A 58 0.83 3.65 19.17
N ALA A 59 1.16 2.72 18.27
CA ALA A 59 2.35 2.79 17.43
C ALA A 59 2.29 3.99 16.46
N PHE A 60 1.12 4.26 15.88
CA PHE A 60 0.91 5.40 14.99
C PHE A 60 0.98 6.73 15.71
N ARG A 61 0.33 6.87 16.86
CA ARG A 61 0.45 8.09 17.70
C ARG A 61 1.89 8.36 18.07
N SER A 62 2.62 7.33 18.47
CA SER A 62 4.04 7.44 18.79
C SER A 62 4.91 7.90 17.62
N ALA A 63 4.62 7.44 16.40
CA ALA A 63 5.30 7.88 15.19
C ALA A 63 5.00 9.36 14.90
N VAL A 64 3.72 9.77 15.02
CA VAL A 64 3.28 11.15 14.85
C VAL A 64 3.97 12.08 15.83
N ASP A 65 3.99 11.72 17.12
CA ASP A 65 4.59 12.54 18.19
C ASP A 65 6.11 12.69 18.03
N ALA A 66 6.76 11.70 17.43
CA ALA A 66 8.18 11.73 17.08
C ALA A 66 8.48 12.41 15.72
N GLY A 67 7.46 12.84 14.97
CA GLY A 67 7.60 13.49 13.67
C GLY A 67 7.94 12.58 12.49
N TYR A 68 7.75 11.27 12.64
CA TYR A 68 7.93 10.30 11.55
C TYR A 68 6.69 10.25 10.66
N GLY A 69 6.90 10.13 9.33
CA GLY A 69 5.89 9.61 8.44
C GLY A 69 5.53 8.16 8.80
N ILE A 70 4.41 7.67 8.34
CA ILE A 70 3.96 6.31 8.66
C ILE A 70 3.77 5.54 7.35
N GLU A 71 4.32 4.34 7.31
CA GLU A 71 3.95 3.33 6.33
C GLU A 71 3.03 2.32 7.02
N LEU A 72 1.96 1.90 6.35
CA LEU A 72 0.96 1.00 6.87
C LEU A 72 0.27 0.18 5.77
N ASP A 73 -0.33 -0.94 6.18
CA ASP A 73 -0.96 -1.92 5.30
C ASP A 73 -2.48 -1.96 5.50
N VAL A 74 -3.25 -1.91 4.43
CA VAL A 74 -4.72 -1.88 4.48
C VAL A 74 -5.32 -3.12 3.82
N HIS A 75 -6.18 -3.81 4.54
CA HIS A 75 -7.04 -4.88 4.07
C HIS A 75 -8.52 -4.48 4.09
N ARG A 76 -9.31 -5.17 3.29
CA ARG A 76 -10.77 -5.04 3.31
C ARG A 76 -11.40 -6.25 3.98
N THR A 77 -12.25 -6.02 4.98
CA THR A 77 -13.04 -7.06 5.64
C THR A 77 -14.18 -7.57 4.75
N LYS A 78 -14.81 -8.69 5.16
CA LYS A 78 -15.97 -9.28 4.47
C LYS A 78 -17.17 -8.31 4.34
N ASP A 79 -17.38 -7.49 5.36
CA ASP A 79 -18.43 -6.46 5.40
C ASP A 79 -18.00 -5.11 4.80
N GLY A 80 -16.81 -5.07 4.17
CA GLY A 80 -16.36 -3.96 3.33
C GLY A 80 -15.62 -2.85 4.07
N VAL A 81 -15.33 -3.00 5.36
CA VAL A 81 -14.58 -2.02 6.16
C VAL A 81 -13.08 -2.16 5.88
N LEU A 82 -12.37 -1.03 5.78
CA LEU A 82 -10.92 -1.01 5.66
C LEU A 82 -10.28 -1.08 7.05
N VAL A 83 -9.40 -2.07 7.26
CA VAL A 83 -8.67 -2.28 8.51
C VAL A 83 -7.18 -2.28 8.27
N VAL A 84 -6.39 -1.90 9.28
CA VAL A 84 -4.93 -1.78 9.15
C VAL A 84 -4.26 -2.98 9.79
N HIS A 85 -3.63 -3.81 8.94
CA HIS A 85 -2.94 -5.04 9.34
C HIS A 85 -2.02 -5.50 8.20
N HIS A 86 -0.85 -6.08 8.48
CA HIS A 86 0.08 -6.48 7.43
C HIS A 86 -0.31 -7.77 6.73
N ASP A 87 -0.58 -8.84 7.49
CA ASP A 87 -0.84 -10.16 6.94
C ASP A 87 -2.31 -10.29 6.48
N ASP A 88 -2.59 -11.17 5.53
CA ASP A 88 -3.96 -11.52 5.13
C ASP A 88 -4.69 -12.34 6.21
N ASN A 89 -3.95 -12.82 7.21
CA ASN A 89 -4.41 -13.69 8.28
C ASN A 89 -3.98 -13.16 9.65
N LEU A 90 -4.86 -13.23 10.64
CA LEU A 90 -4.64 -12.72 11.99
C LEU A 90 -3.69 -13.61 12.86
N LYS A 91 -3.21 -14.74 12.33
CA LYS A 91 -2.49 -15.75 13.10
C LYS A 91 -1.21 -15.27 13.78
N ARG A 92 -0.36 -14.57 13.05
CA ARG A 92 0.96 -14.14 13.55
C ARG A 92 0.85 -13.13 14.69
N VAL A 93 0.00 -12.14 14.54
CA VAL A 93 -0.08 -11.01 15.48
C VAL A 93 -1.17 -11.23 16.54
N CYS A 94 -2.25 -11.91 16.19
CA CYS A 94 -3.39 -12.13 17.10
C CYS A 94 -3.53 -13.59 17.59
N GLY A 95 -2.75 -14.53 17.07
CA GLY A 95 -2.85 -15.96 17.43
C GLY A 95 -4.06 -16.70 16.86
N VAL A 96 -4.91 -16.03 16.08
CA VAL A 96 -6.17 -16.58 15.55
C VAL A 96 -6.01 -16.89 14.05
N ASP A 97 -6.16 -18.15 13.66
CA ASP A 97 -6.08 -18.58 12.25
C ASP A 97 -7.37 -18.20 11.50
N ARG A 98 -7.45 -16.93 11.09
CA ARG A 98 -8.61 -16.35 10.41
C ARG A 98 -8.18 -15.31 9.40
N ARG A 99 -8.74 -15.38 8.18
CA ARG A 99 -8.45 -14.43 7.12
C ARG A 99 -9.31 -13.18 7.25
N ILE A 100 -8.71 -12.01 7.11
CA ILE A 100 -9.38 -10.70 7.23
C ILE A 100 -10.50 -10.55 6.20
N ALA A 101 -10.25 -10.89 4.94
CA ALA A 101 -11.24 -10.75 3.88
C ALA A 101 -12.46 -11.70 4.02
N GLN A 102 -12.38 -12.71 4.89
CA GLN A 102 -13.48 -13.64 5.20
C GLN A 102 -14.17 -13.29 6.52
N SER A 103 -13.71 -12.26 7.23
CA SER A 103 -14.18 -11.85 8.56
C SER A 103 -14.87 -10.50 8.52
N THR A 104 -15.88 -10.32 9.34
CA THR A 104 -16.47 -9.01 9.60
C THR A 104 -15.56 -8.17 10.48
N LEU A 105 -15.77 -6.84 10.51
CA LEU A 105 -15.04 -5.96 11.42
C LEU A 105 -15.15 -6.42 12.89
N ALA A 106 -16.33 -6.83 13.32
CA ALA A 106 -16.55 -7.29 14.69
C ALA A 106 -15.69 -8.53 15.03
N GLU A 107 -15.57 -9.48 14.09
CA GLU A 107 -14.72 -10.67 14.26
C GLU A 107 -13.23 -10.34 14.25
N VAL A 108 -12.80 -9.35 13.44
CA VAL A 108 -11.40 -8.90 13.41
C VAL A 108 -11.06 -8.18 14.72
N ARG A 109 -11.94 -7.33 15.23
CA ARG A 109 -11.72 -6.56 16.48
C ARG A 109 -11.87 -7.39 17.76
N ALA A 110 -12.41 -8.58 17.68
CA ALA A 110 -12.41 -9.52 18.80
C ALA A 110 -11.01 -10.09 19.13
N CYS A 111 -10.02 -9.79 18.28
CA CYS A 111 -8.65 -10.28 18.42
C CYS A 111 -7.73 -9.17 18.94
N HIS A 112 -6.91 -9.48 19.92
CA HIS A 112 -5.92 -8.57 20.50
C HIS A 112 -4.57 -8.68 19.80
N LEU A 113 -3.92 -7.55 19.53
CA LEU A 113 -2.61 -7.49 18.87
C LEU A 113 -1.50 -7.88 19.88
N SER A 114 -0.73 -8.91 19.57
CA SER A 114 0.45 -9.35 20.33
C SER A 114 0.21 -9.51 21.86
N GLY A 115 -1.01 -9.86 22.25
CA GLY A 115 -1.38 -10.05 23.66
C GLY A 115 -1.52 -8.75 24.48
N THR A 116 -1.63 -7.60 23.83
CA THR A 116 -1.93 -6.30 24.45
C THR A 116 -3.43 -6.01 24.42
N ASP A 117 -3.86 -4.88 24.99
CA ASP A 117 -5.26 -4.41 24.89
C ASP A 117 -5.59 -3.75 23.53
N GLU A 118 -4.60 -3.59 22.66
CA GLU A 118 -4.77 -3.03 21.32
C GLU A 118 -5.49 -4.02 20.40
N VAL A 119 -6.38 -3.51 19.58
CA VAL A 119 -7.10 -4.29 18.57
C VAL A 119 -6.74 -3.78 17.17
N VAL A 120 -7.06 -4.57 16.14
CA VAL A 120 -6.86 -4.14 14.75
C VAL A 120 -7.68 -2.88 14.49
N PRO A 121 -7.04 -1.73 14.17
CA PRO A 121 -7.76 -0.49 13.94
C PRO A 121 -8.39 -0.46 12.55
N THR A 122 -9.47 0.31 12.41
CA THR A 122 -9.95 0.70 11.09
C THR A 122 -9.03 1.76 10.47
N PHE A 123 -9.03 1.85 9.15
CA PHE A 123 -8.26 2.90 8.47
C PHE A 123 -8.76 4.31 8.82
N ASP A 124 -10.06 4.48 9.05
CA ASP A 124 -10.65 5.75 9.47
C ASP A 124 -10.14 6.18 10.86
N GLU A 125 -10.06 5.24 11.83
CA GLU A 125 -9.48 5.51 13.15
C GLU A 125 -8.01 5.94 13.06
N VAL A 126 -7.26 5.36 12.11
CA VAL A 126 -5.86 5.76 11.88
C VAL A 126 -5.79 7.16 11.27
N LEU A 127 -6.62 7.47 10.27
CA LEU A 127 -6.66 8.81 9.67
C LEU A 127 -7.01 9.87 10.71
N GLU A 128 -7.96 9.59 11.61
CA GLU A 128 -8.31 10.48 12.72
C GLU A 128 -7.15 10.64 13.70
N ALA A 129 -6.50 9.54 14.10
CA ALA A 129 -5.37 9.56 15.02
C ALA A 129 -4.16 10.33 14.47
N VAL A 130 -3.90 10.24 13.17
CA VAL A 130 -2.82 10.97 12.49
C VAL A 130 -3.18 12.44 12.29
N GLY A 131 -4.44 12.74 11.94
CA GLY A 131 -4.97 14.11 11.81
C GLY A 131 -4.21 14.97 10.78
N GLY A 132 -3.61 14.37 9.76
CA GLY A 132 -2.83 15.08 8.74
C GLY A 132 -1.49 15.66 9.23
N ARG A 133 -1.03 15.30 10.43
CA ARG A 133 0.21 15.84 11.03
C ARG A 133 1.48 15.31 10.38
N VAL A 134 1.45 14.11 9.84
CA VAL A 134 2.57 13.45 9.15
C VAL A 134 2.08 12.79 7.87
N PRO A 135 2.96 12.58 6.86
CA PRO A 135 2.59 11.88 5.65
C PRO A 135 2.39 10.37 5.89
N LEU A 136 1.49 9.77 5.09
CA LEU A 136 1.21 8.35 5.11
C LEU A 136 1.61 7.71 3.78
N ILE A 137 2.24 6.52 3.86
CA ILE A 137 2.41 5.59 2.75
C ILE A 137 1.46 4.41 3.03
N VAL A 138 0.49 4.21 2.16
CA VAL A 138 -0.56 3.20 2.35
C VAL A 138 -0.38 2.09 1.32
N GLU A 139 -0.06 0.88 1.78
CA GLU A 139 -0.05 -0.30 0.93
C GLU A 139 -1.45 -0.95 0.93
N LEU A 140 -2.07 -1.02 -0.26
CA LEU A 140 -3.34 -1.71 -0.42
C LEU A 140 -3.10 -3.20 -0.68
N LYS A 141 -3.46 -4.05 0.28
CA LYS A 141 -3.35 -5.50 0.15
C LYS A 141 -4.57 -6.04 -0.60
N VAL A 142 -4.35 -6.50 -1.84
CA VAL A 142 -5.40 -7.11 -2.66
C VAL A 142 -5.35 -8.62 -2.50
N GLU A 143 -6.48 -9.23 -2.15
CA GLU A 143 -6.58 -10.70 -2.15
C GLU A 143 -6.30 -11.26 -3.55
N GLN A 144 -5.19 -11.97 -3.69
CA GLN A 144 -4.98 -12.77 -4.89
C GLN A 144 -5.97 -13.94 -4.86
N LYS A 145 -7.00 -13.90 -5.71
CA LYS A 145 -7.80 -15.10 -5.99
C LYS A 145 -6.81 -16.19 -6.41
N LYS A 146 -6.62 -17.22 -5.57
CA LYS A 146 -5.94 -18.43 -6.02
C LYS A 146 -6.65 -18.87 -7.30
N LYS A 147 -5.95 -18.84 -8.43
CA LYS A 147 -6.40 -19.56 -9.63
C LYS A 147 -6.54 -21.01 -9.18
N THR A 148 -7.75 -21.46 -8.96
CA THR A 148 -8.06 -22.89 -8.87
C THR A 148 -7.73 -23.44 -10.24
N ASN A 149 -6.53 -24.00 -10.40
CA ASN A 149 -6.23 -24.89 -11.51
C ASN A 149 -7.11 -26.12 -11.31
N SER A 150 -8.37 -26.06 -11.72
CA SER A 150 -9.16 -27.24 -11.97
C SER A 150 -8.73 -27.80 -13.32
N THR A 151 -7.57 -28.42 -13.36
CA THR A 151 -7.24 -29.40 -14.39
C THR A 151 -7.55 -30.77 -13.81
N SER A 152 -8.83 -31.08 -13.69
CA SER A 152 -9.29 -32.45 -13.79
C SER A 152 -9.30 -32.81 -15.28
N PHE A 153 -8.19 -33.35 -15.76
CA PHE A 153 -8.23 -34.16 -16.96
C PHE A 153 -8.34 -35.63 -16.52
N TRP A 154 -9.35 -36.28 -17.05
CA TRP A 154 -9.68 -37.70 -17.11
C TRP A 154 -8.48 -38.61 -17.39
#